data_f1d114f94bdf51279cdf3ada306637f1
#
_entry.id   f1d114f94bdf51279cdf3ada306637f1
#
_cell.length_a   1.000
_cell.length_b   1.000
_cell.length_c   1.000
_cell.angle_alpha   90.00
_cell.angle_beta   90.00
_cell.angle_gamma   90.00
#
_symmetry.space_group_name_H-M   'P 1'
#
loop_
_entity.id
_entity.type
_entity.pdbx_description
1 polymer ?
#
loop_
_entity_poly.entity_id
_entity_poly.type
_entity_poly.pdbx_seq_one_letter_code
_entity_poly.pdbx_strand_id
1 'polypeptide(L)'
;MENVGKRLKSLREKYKFSLEEVAKKIKSSAGAISRYENNERKINSDSLIKLSNLYNVSPEYILHGIKKDSSNLESSIISFFNNENIDFKEKEELFNKIQNAFFKEKFK
;
A
#
# COMPACT_ATOMS: atom_id res chain seq x y z
N MET A 1 -10.39 -6.09 18.96
CA MET A 1 -8.99 -6.06 18.77
C MET A 1 -8.60 -6.01 17.32
N GLU A 2 -7.65 -5.20 17.07
CA GLU A 2 -7.25 -5.08 15.72
C GLU A 2 -6.67 -6.34 15.21
N ASN A 3 -6.97 -6.63 13.99
CA ASN A 3 -6.51 -7.85 13.43
C ASN A 3 -5.46 -7.58 12.35
N VAL A 4 -4.32 -7.14 12.81
CA VAL A 4 -3.20 -6.85 11.93
C VAL A 4 -2.86 -8.06 11.09
N GLY A 5 -2.78 -9.21 11.73
CA GLY A 5 -2.42 -10.43 11.02
C GLY A 5 -3.39 -10.78 9.93
N LYS A 6 -4.68 -10.62 10.20
CA LYS A 6 -5.69 -10.94 9.20
C LYS A 6 -5.58 -10.00 8.01
N ARG A 7 -5.31 -8.73 8.26
CA ARG A 7 -5.14 -7.78 7.16
C ARG A 7 -3.90 -8.12 6.33
N LEU A 8 -2.81 -8.48 7.00
CA LEU A 8 -1.61 -8.87 6.29
C LEU A 8 -1.85 -10.10 5.42
N LYS A 9 -2.53 -11.07 5.97
CA LYS A 9 -2.82 -12.28 5.21
C LYS A 9 -3.70 -11.97 4.00
N SER A 10 -4.72 -11.14 4.20
CA SER A 10 -5.61 -10.76 3.11
C SER A 10 -4.85 -10.04 2.00
N LEU A 11 -3.94 -9.15 2.38
CA LEU A 11 -3.14 -8.45 1.39
C LEU A 11 -2.24 -9.40 0.63
N ARG A 12 -1.61 -10.32 1.35
CA ARG A 12 -0.75 -11.29 0.70
C ARG A 12 -1.52 -12.14 -0.31
N GLU A 13 -2.70 -12.58 0.09
CA GLU A 13 -3.53 -13.39 -0.78
C GLU A 13 -4.05 -12.62 -1.97
N LYS A 14 -4.32 -11.35 -1.77
CA LYS A 14 -4.77 -10.49 -2.84
C LYS A 14 -3.72 -10.40 -3.94
N TYR A 15 -2.45 -10.34 -3.57
CA TYR A 15 -1.37 -10.30 -4.54
C TYR A 15 -0.88 -11.68 -4.91
N LYS A 16 -1.49 -12.72 -4.35
CA LYS A 16 -1.14 -14.11 -4.66
C LYS A 16 0.30 -14.44 -4.37
N PHE A 17 0.81 -13.89 -3.27
CA PHE A 17 2.16 -14.20 -2.80
C PHE A 17 2.13 -15.35 -1.81
N SER A 18 3.17 -16.18 -1.84
CA SER A 18 3.36 -17.16 -0.79
C SER A 18 4.09 -16.49 0.38
N LEU A 19 4.14 -17.19 1.51
CA LEU A 19 4.88 -16.68 2.67
C LEU A 19 6.34 -16.48 2.31
N GLU A 20 6.90 -17.43 1.59
CA GLU A 20 8.29 -17.34 1.20
C GLU A 20 8.55 -16.18 0.26
N GLU A 21 7.62 -15.90 -0.64
CA GLU A 21 7.79 -14.79 -1.55
C GLU A 21 7.81 -13.47 -0.81
N VAL A 22 6.90 -13.30 0.13
CA VAL A 22 6.86 -12.07 0.91
C VAL A 22 8.12 -11.94 1.74
N ALA A 23 8.53 -13.03 2.38
CA ALA A 23 9.73 -13.01 3.21
C ALA A 23 10.94 -12.60 2.39
N LYS A 24 11.05 -13.13 1.19
CA LYS A 24 12.16 -12.79 0.33
C LYS A 24 12.13 -11.32 -0.06
N LYS A 25 10.96 -10.81 -0.37
CA LYS A 25 10.84 -9.42 -0.81
C LYS A 25 11.19 -8.43 0.28
N ILE A 26 10.91 -8.75 1.52
CA ILE A 26 11.24 -7.84 2.62
C ILE A 26 12.45 -8.31 3.42
N LYS A 27 13.17 -9.30 2.89
CA LYS A 27 14.38 -9.81 3.53
C LYS A 27 14.13 -10.28 4.95
N SER A 28 13.13 -11.13 5.08
CA SER A 28 12.76 -11.72 6.35
C SER A 28 12.65 -13.22 6.17
N SER A 29 11.95 -13.89 7.08
CA SER A 29 11.74 -15.33 6.98
C SER A 29 10.26 -15.65 6.89
N ALA A 30 9.94 -16.75 6.24
CA ALA A 30 8.56 -17.17 6.13
C ALA A 30 7.94 -17.38 7.51
N GLY A 31 8.75 -17.87 8.46
CA GLY A 31 8.27 -18.05 9.82
C GLY A 31 7.87 -16.75 10.47
N ALA A 32 8.66 -15.69 10.24
CA ALA A 32 8.33 -14.38 10.79
C ALA A 32 7.04 -13.86 10.19
N ILE A 33 6.89 -13.98 8.87
CA ILE A 33 5.66 -13.52 8.20
C ILE A 33 4.46 -14.29 8.76
N SER A 34 4.60 -15.58 8.92
CA SER A 34 3.52 -16.41 9.45
C SER A 34 3.12 -15.96 10.85
N ARG A 35 4.09 -15.66 11.68
CA ARG A 35 3.80 -15.22 13.05
C ARG A 35 3.10 -13.88 13.05
N TYR A 36 3.48 -12.97 12.17
CA TYR A 36 2.78 -11.69 12.05
C TYR A 36 1.33 -11.93 11.63
N GLU A 37 1.12 -12.80 10.65
CA GLU A 37 -0.23 -13.05 10.15
C GLU A 37 -1.11 -13.76 11.15
N ASN A 38 -0.52 -14.54 12.03
CA ASN A 38 -1.28 -15.26 13.06
C ASN A 38 -1.37 -14.47 14.37
N ASN A 39 -0.87 -13.25 14.38
CA ASN A 39 -0.85 -12.40 15.58
C ASN A 39 -0.06 -13.01 16.72
N GLU A 40 0.88 -13.87 16.40
CA GLU A 40 1.75 -14.47 17.38
C GLU A 40 2.95 -13.60 17.69
N ARG A 41 3.21 -12.63 16.84
CA ARG A 41 4.32 -11.72 17.01
C ARG A 41 3.89 -10.34 16.54
N LYS A 42 4.19 -9.35 17.36
CA LYS A 42 3.89 -7.99 17.02
C LYS A 42 4.83 -7.51 15.92
N ILE A 43 4.27 -6.88 14.91
CA ILE A 43 5.09 -6.41 13.80
C ILE A 43 5.92 -5.21 14.25
N ASN A 44 7.20 -5.21 13.86
CA ASN A 44 8.06 -4.09 14.19
C ASN A 44 7.98 -3.02 13.10
N SER A 45 8.55 -1.86 13.40
CA SER A 45 8.45 -0.72 12.47
C SER A 45 9.07 -1.02 11.13
N ASP A 46 10.21 -1.66 11.12
CA ASP A 46 10.90 -1.95 9.88
C ASP A 46 10.06 -2.85 8.98
N SER A 47 9.55 -3.93 9.53
CA SER A 47 8.71 -4.84 8.76
C SER A 47 7.41 -4.18 8.33
N LEU A 48 6.86 -3.34 9.19
CA LEU A 48 5.63 -2.64 8.87
C LEU A 48 5.82 -1.75 7.64
N ILE A 49 6.89 -1.00 7.62
CA ILE A 49 7.16 -0.12 6.49
C ILE A 49 7.41 -0.92 5.23
N LYS A 50 8.19 -1.98 5.34
CA LYS A 50 8.48 -2.80 4.18
C LYS A 50 7.22 -3.45 3.62
N LEU A 51 6.36 -3.95 4.48
CA LEU A 51 5.13 -4.58 4.03
C LEU A 51 4.15 -3.56 3.47
N SER A 52 4.09 -2.38 4.07
CA SER A 52 3.20 -1.35 3.54
C SER A 52 3.63 -0.95 2.14
N ASN A 53 4.93 -0.85 1.90
CA ASN A 53 5.44 -0.53 0.57
C ASN A 53 5.18 -1.68 -0.40
N LEU A 54 5.38 -2.90 0.06
CA LEU A 54 5.17 -4.05 -0.80
C LEU A 54 3.71 -4.15 -1.25
N TYR A 55 2.79 -3.95 -0.33
CA TYR A 55 1.37 -4.08 -0.62
C TYR A 55 0.74 -2.78 -1.06
N ASN A 56 1.53 -1.72 -1.12
CA ASN A 56 1.05 -0.42 -1.58
C ASN A 56 -0.13 0.09 -0.76
N VAL A 57 0.00 -0.02 0.54
CA VAL A 57 -0.99 0.49 1.48
C VAL A 57 -0.26 1.28 2.54
N SER A 58 -1.00 2.08 3.30
CA SER A 58 -0.37 2.85 4.37
C SER A 58 -0.11 1.96 5.57
N PRO A 59 0.88 2.30 6.38
CA PRO A 59 1.08 1.57 7.64
C PRO A 59 -0.14 1.63 8.54
N GLU A 60 -0.86 2.75 8.52
CA GLU A 60 -2.09 2.87 9.32
C GLU A 60 -3.13 1.86 8.90
N TYR A 61 -3.23 1.60 7.59
CA TYR A 61 -4.18 0.60 7.14
C TYR A 61 -3.84 -0.77 7.72
N ILE A 62 -2.56 -1.12 7.72
CA ILE A 62 -2.15 -2.42 8.26
C ILE A 62 -2.45 -2.49 9.75
N LEU A 63 -2.13 -1.44 10.48
CA LEU A 63 -2.29 -1.44 11.92
C LEU A 63 -3.73 -1.32 12.37
N HIS A 64 -4.50 -0.49 11.72
CA HIS A 64 -5.83 -0.15 12.22
C HIS A 64 -6.96 -0.43 11.25
N GLY A 65 -6.64 -0.76 10.02
CA GLY A 65 -7.67 -1.07 9.04
C GLY A 65 -8.48 0.15 8.62
N ILE A 66 -7.95 1.33 8.86
CA ILE A 66 -8.68 2.51 8.53
C ILE A 66 -8.51 2.85 7.09
N LYS A 67 -9.55 2.64 6.36
CA LYS A 67 -9.62 3.18 5.06
C LYS A 67 -10.29 4.46 5.21
N LYS A 68 -9.54 5.48 5.29
CA LYS A 68 -10.14 6.74 5.32
C LYS A 68 -11.06 6.84 4.20
N ASP A 69 -12.26 7.00 4.47
CA ASP A 69 -13.17 7.40 3.54
C ASP A 69 -12.76 7.23 2.15
N SER A 70 -12.95 6.10 1.69
CA SER A 70 -12.61 5.78 0.36
C SER A 70 -13.35 6.64 -0.63
N SER A 71 -14.33 7.33 -0.17
CA SER A 71 -15.02 8.25 -1.05
C SER A 71 -14.11 9.36 -1.48
N ASN A 72 -12.92 9.42 -0.92
CA ASN A 72 -12.04 10.51 -1.23
C ASN A 72 -10.96 10.14 -2.18
N LEU A 73 -11.39 9.64 -3.32
CA LEU A 73 -10.47 9.42 -4.40
C LEU A 73 -9.82 10.73 -4.79
N GLU A 74 -10.60 11.78 -4.78
CA GLU A 74 -10.08 13.11 -5.10
C GLU A 74 -9.06 13.57 -4.08
N SER A 75 -9.34 13.35 -2.82
CA SER A 75 -8.39 13.70 -1.77
C SER A 75 -7.09 12.94 -1.93
N SER A 76 -7.18 11.69 -2.29
CA SER A 76 -5.98 10.88 -2.48
C SER A 76 -5.14 11.42 -3.61
N ILE A 77 -5.76 11.82 -4.70
CA ILE A 77 -5.05 12.38 -5.83
C ILE A 77 -4.41 13.70 -5.45
N ILE A 78 -5.14 14.54 -4.75
CA ILE A 78 -4.60 15.82 -4.32
C ILE A 78 -3.43 15.62 -3.37
N SER A 79 -3.56 14.70 -2.43
CA SER A 79 -2.47 14.41 -1.52
C SER A 79 -1.23 13.94 -2.26
N PHE A 80 -1.44 13.13 -3.28
CA PHE A 80 -0.33 12.63 -4.07
C PHE A 80 0.42 13.77 -4.73
N PHE A 81 -0.31 14.70 -5.34
CA PHE A 81 0.32 15.81 -6.03
C PHE A 81 0.94 16.81 -5.08
N ASN A 82 0.48 16.84 -3.84
CA ASN A 82 1.04 17.75 -2.85
C ASN A 82 2.18 17.13 -2.07
N ASN A 83 2.50 15.90 -2.34
CA ASN A 83 3.56 15.22 -1.63
C ASN A 83 4.91 15.79 -2.04
N GLU A 84 5.64 16.29 -1.05
CA GLU A 84 6.92 16.92 -1.33
C GLU A 84 8.00 15.95 -1.76
N ASN A 85 7.77 14.67 -1.53
CA ASN A 85 8.74 13.67 -1.94
C ASN A 85 8.66 13.34 -3.42
N ILE A 86 7.66 13.86 -4.10
CA ILE A 86 7.50 13.60 -5.51
C ILE A 86 8.13 14.72 -6.30
N ASP A 87 9.00 14.33 -7.21
CA ASP A 87 9.70 15.29 -8.07
C ASP A 87 8.68 16.05 -8.90
N PHE A 88 8.96 17.34 -9.10
CA PHE A 88 8.09 18.19 -9.87
C PHE A 88 7.83 17.61 -11.25
N LYS A 89 8.87 17.08 -11.87
CA LYS A 89 8.76 16.49 -13.18
C LYS A 89 7.81 15.30 -13.19
N GLU A 90 7.88 14.49 -12.15
CA GLU A 90 6.99 13.35 -12.03
C GLU A 90 5.54 13.79 -11.86
N LYS A 91 5.34 14.83 -11.09
CA LYS A 91 4.00 15.36 -10.91
C LYS A 91 3.42 15.86 -12.23
N GLU A 92 4.23 16.51 -12.99
CA GLU A 92 3.79 17.06 -14.27
C GLU A 92 3.45 15.96 -15.25
N GLU A 93 4.28 14.93 -15.32
CA GLU A 93 4.00 13.82 -16.20
C GLU A 93 2.72 13.10 -15.83
N LEU A 94 2.51 12.91 -14.55
CA LEU A 94 1.34 12.23 -14.10
C LEU A 94 0.08 13.05 -14.38
N PHE A 95 0.18 14.33 -14.16
CA PHE A 95 -0.92 15.24 -14.43
C PHE A 95 -1.29 15.21 -15.92
N ASN A 96 -0.28 15.23 -16.77
CA ASN A 96 -0.50 15.19 -18.22
C ASN A 96 -1.14 13.88 -18.64
N LYS A 97 -0.73 12.80 -18.02
CA LYS A 97 -1.32 11.50 -18.32
C LYS A 97 -2.80 11.49 -17.99
N ILE A 98 -3.14 12.02 -16.83
CA ILE A 98 -4.53 12.06 -16.40
C ILE A 98 -5.35 12.94 -17.34
N GLN A 99 -4.81 14.09 -17.70
CA GLN A 99 -5.50 14.98 -18.61
C GLN A 99 -5.70 14.38 -19.98
N ASN A 100 -4.66 13.74 -20.49
CA ASN A 100 -4.76 13.13 -21.80
C ASN A 100 -5.84 12.07 -21.85
N ALA A 101 -5.90 11.25 -20.83
CA ALA A 101 -6.91 10.22 -20.77
C ALA A 101 -8.30 10.84 -20.71
N PHE A 102 -8.42 11.87 -19.91
CA PHE A 102 -9.71 12.55 -19.74
C PHE A 102 -10.16 13.20 -21.04
N PHE A 103 -9.29 13.94 -21.69
CA PHE A 103 -9.65 14.65 -22.92
C PHE A 103 -9.88 13.71 -24.06
N LYS A 104 -9.17 12.61 -24.09
CA LYS A 104 -9.39 11.64 -25.15
C LYS A 104 -10.82 11.12 -25.14
N GLU A 105 -11.34 10.87 -23.96
CA GLU A 105 -12.70 10.40 -23.85
C GLU A 105 -13.70 11.49 -24.16
N LYS A 106 -13.34 12.71 -23.85
CA LYS A 106 -14.27 13.79 -23.99
C LYS A 106 -14.36 14.35 -25.40
N PHE A 107 -13.24 14.37 -26.09
CA PHE A 107 -13.20 15.00 -27.40
C PHE A 107 -12.87 14.05 -28.52
N LYS A 108 -13.17 12.83 -28.32
CA LYS A 108 -12.89 11.86 -29.33
C LYS A 108 -13.78 11.96 -30.54
#